data_cd8a69b906e675a33fa672350c051cce
#
_entry.id   cd8a69b906e675a33fa672350c051cce
#
_cell.length_a   1.000
_cell.length_b   1.000
_cell.length_c   1.000
_cell.angle_alpha   90.00
_cell.angle_beta   90.00
_cell.angle_gamma   90.00
#
_symmetry.space_group_name_H-M   'P 1'
#
loop_
_entity.id
_entity.type
_entity.pdbx_description
1 polymer ?
#
loop_
_entity_poly.entity_id
_entity_poly.type
_entity_poly.pdbx_seq_one_letter_code
_entity_poly.pdbx_strand_id
1 'polypeptide(L)'
;MEIGYRIIRPGDVGTHPLQLAQISIWRTANWGVAEGEQAVSEAIEIAAECRARGVRTVFHPLDYPLTGGDAVNTLKVMRRLAAACDLGIIIHDESCAGGRRLSSAEEAQFEENLLALSSLCPISVENAFNSGDATWFWERFVVHAPKSVSITIDIGHLESADIDSISFIENMPERLAGRVSFVHMHHKAEERYGIKDHWPLTPDCREIAALRALIKRKNGLQVILELDATEAGMGTSIELLKELQ
;
A
#
# COMPACT_ATOMS: atom_id res chain seq x y z
N MET A 1 15.54 -1.42 -7.36
CA MET A 1 14.24 -1.80 -6.77
C MET A 1 14.51 -2.55 -5.47
N GLU A 2 13.71 -2.35 -4.43
CA GLU A 2 13.79 -3.11 -3.18
C GLU A 2 12.50 -3.94 -3.03
N ILE A 3 12.62 -5.20 -2.63
CA ILE A 3 11.49 -6.11 -2.51
C ILE A 3 11.16 -6.31 -1.04
N GLY A 4 9.89 -6.21 -0.69
CA GLY A 4 9.33 -6.45 0.63
C GLY A 4 8.11 -7.38 0.59
N TYR A 5 7.59 -7.68 1.76
CA TYR A 5 6.43 -8.54 1.93
C TYR A 5 5.50 -8.00 3.02
N ARG A 6 4.25 -8.43 2.97
CA ARG A 6 3.23 -8.07 3.96
C ARG A 6 3.37 -8.92 5.22
N ILE A 7 3.34 -8.26 6.37
CA ILE A 7 3.24 -8.85 7.70
C ILE A 7 1.83 -8.57 8.24
N ILE A 8 1.15 -9.60 8.68
CA ILE A 8 -0.18 -9.52 9.28
C ILE A 8 -0.14 -9.89 10.77
N ARG A 9 0.76 -10.80 11.14
CA ARG A 9 0.88 -11.37 12.49
C ARG A 9 2.35 -11.38 12.94
N PRO A 10 2.62 -11.37 14.26
CA PRO A 10 4.00 -11.49 14.75
C PRO A 10 4.77 -12.68 14.19
N GLY A 11 4.10 -13.82 13.96
CA GLY A 11 4.71 -15.02 13.39
C GLY A 11 5.23 -14.87 11.96
N ASP A 12 4.84 -13.81 11.24
CA ASP A 12 5.27 -13.57 9.86
C ASP A 12 6.64 -12.87 9.81
N VAL A 13 7.15 -12.38 10.95
CA VAL A 13 8.41 -11.64 11.03
C VAL A 13 9.60 -12.56 10.73
N GLY A 14 10.37 -12.21 9.69
CA GLY A 14 11.58 -12.94 9.32
C GLY A 14 11.34 -14.28 8.61
N THR A 15 10.12 -14.54 8.15
CA THR A 15 9.80 -15.73 7.33
C THR A 15 10.49 -15.69 5.98
N HIS A 16 10.88 -14.50 5.50
CA HIS A 16 11.57 -14.30 4.23
C HIS A 16 12.85 -13.48 4.41
N PRO A 17 13.93 -13.76 3.64
CA PRO A 17 15.21 -13.04 3.75
C PRO A 17 15.15 -11.69 3.03
N LEU A 18 14.17 -10.85 3.37
CA LEU A 18 13.97 -9.51 2.82
C LEU A 18 14.18 -8.46 3.91
N GLN A 19 14.67 -7.28 3.52
CA GLN A 19 14.96 -6.16 4.43
C GLN A 19 13.89 -5.08 4.44
N LEU A 20 12.76 -5.34 3.79
CA LEU A 20 11.61 -4.46 3.71
C LEU A 20 10.35 -5.26 4.06
N ALA A 21 9.50 -4.69 4.90
CA ALA A 21 8.20 -5.28 5.21
C ALA A 21 7.12 -4.21 5.37
N GLN A 22 5.90 -4.56 5.00
CA GLN A 22 4.71 -3.78 5.28
C GLN A 22 3.94 -4.44 6.40
N ILE A 23 3.56 -3.67 7.41
CA ILE A 23 2.72 -4.13 8.51
C ILE A 23 1.30 -3.65 8.26
N SER A 24 0.41 -4.58 7.90
CA SER A 24 -1.01 -4.29 7.67
C SER A 24 -1.78 -4.33 8.99
N ILE A 25 -2.65 -3.32 9.20
CA ILE A 25 -3.39 -3.12 10.43
C ILE A 25 -4.86 -2.90 10.07
N TRP A 26 -5.75 -3.77 10.56
CA TRP A 26 -7.19 -3.61 10.35
C TRP A 26 -7.82 -2.89 11.53
N ARG A 27 -8.71 -1.94 11.23
CA ARG A 27 -9.50 -1.26 12.26
C ARG A 27 -10.52 -2.18 12.91
N THR A 28 -11.11 -3.07 12.11
CA THR A 28 -12.09 -4.06 12.56
C THR A 28 -11.50 -5.45 12.47
N ALA A 29 -11.91 -6.38 13.36
CA ALA A 29 -11.44 -7.75 13.33
C ALA A 29 -11.67 -8.37 11.96
N ASN A 30 -10.59 -8.76 11.32
CA ASN A 30 -10.61 -9.46 10.06
C ASN A 30 -9.62 -10.63 10.12
N TRP A 31 -9.99 -11.76 9.55
CA TRP A 31 -9.09 -12.93 9.44
C TRP A 31 -8.53 -13.46 10.79
N GLY A 32 -9.18 -13.17 11.92
CA GLY A 32 -8.72 -13.59 13.24
C GLY A 32 -7.46 -12.89 13.73
N VAL A 33 -7.17 -11.69 13.23
CA VAL A 33 -6.13 -10.80 13.77
C VAL A 33 -6.72 -9.84 14.80
N ALA A 34 -5.84 -9.21 15.59
CA ALA A 34 -6.23 -8.19 16.56
C ALA A 34 -6.91 -7.00 15.89
N GLU A 35 -7.75 -6.30 16.63
CA GLU A 35 -8.47 -5.10 16.15
C GLU A 35 -8.21 -3.88 17.04
N GLY A 36 -8.49 -2.71 16.50
CA GLY A 36 -8.48 -1.44 17.23
C GLY A 36 -7.15 -1.16 17.92
N GLU A 37 -7.20 -0.82 19.21
CA GLU A 37 -6.01 -0.46 20.01
C GLU A 37 -5.02 -1.61 20.18
N GLN A 38 -5.50 -2.84 20.24
CA GLN A 38 -4.65 -4.03 20.32
C GLN A 38 -3.87 -4.20 19.02
N ALA A 39 -4.51 -4.08 17.85
CA ALA A 39 -3.85 -4.19 16.55
C ALA A 39 -2.74 -3.14 16.38
N VAL A 40 -2.97 -1.90 16.82
CA VAL A 40 -1.98 -0.83 16.79
C VAL A 40 -0.79 -1.15 17.69
N SER A 41 -1.02 -1.69 18.88
CA SER A 41 0.05 -2.05 19.82
C SER A 41 0.89 -3.21 19.29
N GLU A 42 0.25 -4.26 18.78
CA GLU A 42 0.93 -5.39 18.13
C GLU A 42 1.76 -4.95 16.91
N ALA A 43 1.21 -4.06 16.08
CA ALA A 43 1.94 -3.53 14.92
C ALA A 43 3.22 -2.78 15.32
N ILE A 44 3.18 -1.99 16.40
CA ILE A 44 4.36 -1.29 16.93
C ILE A 44 5.40 -2.28 17.46
N GLU A 45 4.97 -3.36 18.13
CA GLU A 45 5.86 -4.43 18.60
C GLU A 45 6.50 -5.18 17.43
N ILE A 46 5.72 -5.51 16.38
CA ILE A 46 6.21 -6.11 15.15
C ILE A 46 7.28 -5.20 14.49
N ALA A 47 7.03 -3.90 14.40
CA ALA A 47 7.98 -2.95 13.84
C ALA A 47 9.30 -2.91 14.64
N ALA A 48 9.22 -2.97 15.96
CA ALA A 48 10.41 -3.03 16.83
C ALA A 48 11.19 -4.34 16.61
N GLU A 49 10.52 -5.48 16.47
CA GLU A 49 11.15 -6.76 16.17
C GLU A 49 11.80 -6.76 14.77
N CYS A 50 11.11 -6.25 13.76
CA CYS A 50 11.66 -6.08 12.42
C CYS A 50 12.95 -5.25 12.45
N ARG A 51 12.93 -4.11 13.14
CA ARG A 51 14.11 -3.23 13.28
C ARG A 51 15.27 -3.93 13.95
N ALA A 52 15.02 -4.74 14.99
CA ALA A 52 16.05 -5.53 15.65
C ALA A 52 16.71 -6.56 14.74
N ARG A 53 16.01 -6.97 13.67
CA ARG A 53 16.50 -7.88 12.62
C ARG A 53 17.05 -7.15 11.38
N GLY A 54 17.11 -5.82 11.39
CA GLY A 54 17.57 -5.01 10.25
C GLY A 54 16.54 -4.91 9.12
N VAL A 55 15.26 -5.21 9.39
CA VAL A 55 14.15 -5.08 8.43
C VAL A 55 13.49 -3.72 8.64
N ARG A 56 13.42 -2.91 7.57
CA ARG A 56 12.72 -1.61 7.59
C ARG A 56 11.23 -1.82 7.35
N THR A 57 10.41 -1.01 8.02
CA THR A 57 8.97 -1.19 7.98
C THR A 57 8.24 0.04 7.47
N VAL A 58 7.12 -0.21 6.77
CA VAL A 58 6.07 0.75 6.47
C VAL A 58 4.76 0.23 7.06
N PHE A 59 3.95 1.10 7.64
CA PHE A 59 2.61 0.71 8.12
C PHE A 59 1.57 0.89 7.03
N HIS A 60 0.60 -0.01 7.00
CA HIS A 60 -0.57 0.07 6.13
C HIS A 60 -1.86 -0.15 6.93
N PRO A 61 -2.40 0.92 7.56
CA PRO A 61 -3.65 0.88 8.28
C PRO A 61 -4.84 0.89 7.32
N LEU A 62 -5.65 -0.16 7.38
CA LEU A 62 -6.83 -0.39 6.58
C LEU A 62 -8.09 0.08 7.32
N ASP A 63 -9.04 0.69 6.61
CA ASP A 63 -10.29 1.23 7.19
C ASP A 63 -10.08 2.35 8.23
N TYR A 64 -9.03 3.15 8.04
CA TYR A 64 -8.74 4.32 8.86
C TYR A 64 -8.90 5.62 8.05
N PRO A 65 -10.15 6.13 7.88
CA PRO A 65 -10.41 7.29 7.04
C PRO A 65 -9.86 8.58 7.66
N LEU A 66 -9.34 9.46 6.81
CA LEU A 66 -8.94 10.83 7.18
C LEU A 66 -10.10 11.82 7.09
N THR A 67 -11.28 11.38 6.63
CA THR A 67 -12.49 12.19 6.51
C THR A 67 -13.60 11.69 7.42
N GLY A 68 -14.64 12.52 7.59
CA GLY A 68 -15.81 12.19 8.39
C GLY A 68 -15.59 12.25 9.90
N GLY A 69 -16.57 11.70 10.64
CA GLY A 69 -16.58 11.79 12.10
C GLY A 69 -15.46 11.00 12.80
N ASP A 70 -14.97 9.96 12.15
CA ASP A 70 -13.91 9.09 12.69
C ASP A 70 -12.49 9.62 12.48
N ALA A 71 -12.29 10.63 11.66
CA ALA A 71 -10.98 11.17 11.33
C ALA A 71 -10.13 11.56 12.57
N VAL A 72 -10.77 12.07 13.63
CA VAL A 72 -10.07 12.42 14.89
C VAL A 72 -9.44 11.18 15.55
N ASN A 73 -10.15 10.06 15.56
CA ASN A 73 -9.62 8.79 16.11
C ASN A 73 -8.54 8.22 15.19
N THR A 74 -8.77 8.24 13.88
CA THR A 74 -7.76 7.88 12.89
C THR A 74 -6.45 8.64 13.12
N LEU A 75 -6.50 9.97 13.27
CA LEU A 75 -5.30 10.79 13.51
C LEU A 75 -4.56 10.42 14.80
N LYS A 76 -5.26 9.99 15.86
CA LYS A 76 -4.59 9.51 17.08
C LYS A 76 -3.80 8.24 16.82
N VAL A 77 -4.39 7.29 16.10
CA VAL A 77 -3.73 6.05 15.68
C VAL A 77 -2.53 6.35 14.80
N MET A 78 -2.73 7.14 13.74
CA MET A 78 -1.66 7.48 12.79
C MET A 78 -0.46 8.17 13.46
N ARG A 79 -0.68 9.04 14.45
CA ARG A 79 0.42 9.66 15.22
C ARG A 79 1.25 8.64 15.99
N ARG A 80 0.62 7.61 16.55
CA ARG A 80 1.34 6.51 17.24
C ARG A 80 2.17 5.70 16.26
N LEU A 81 1.59 5.34 15.11
CA LEU A 81 2.29 4.63 14.04
C LEU A 81 3.44 5.46 13.46
N ALA A 82 3.24 6.75 13.24
CA ALA A 82 4.27 7.67 12.75
C ALA A 82 5.50 7.72 13.67
N ALA A 83 5.32 7.61 14.97
CA ALA A 83 6.42 7.56 15.93
C ALA A 83 7.22 6.25 15.90
N ALA A 84 6.67 5.18 15.30
CA ALA A 84 7.26 3.85 15.26
C ALA A 84 7.70 3.38 13.86
N CYS A 85 7.33 4.11 12.78
CA CYS A 85 7.67 3.71 11.41
C CYS A 85 9.12 4.03 11.04
N ASP A 86 9.65 3.29 10.07
CA ASP A 86 10.94 3.58 9.44
C ASP A 86 10.75 4.32 8.10
N LEU A 87 9.75 3.92 7.31
CA LEU A 87 9.53 4.40 5.94
C LEU A 87 8.24 5.22 5.78
N GLY A 88 7.39 5.26 6.80
CA GLY A 88 6.15 6.01 6.79
C GLY A 88 4.89 5.15 6.85
N ILE A 89 3.80 5.69 6.34
CA ILE A 89 2.46 5.08 6.37
C ILE A 89 1.87 5.11 4.97
N ILE A 90 1.31 3.99 4.53
CA ILE A 90 0.49 3.89 3.31
C ILE A 90 -0.98 4.01 3.72
N ILE A 91 -1.73 4.85 3.04
CA ILE A 91 -3.17 5.05 3.23
C ILE A 91 -3.90 4.87 1.90
N HIS A 92 -5.13 4.40 1.93
CA HIS A 92 -5.96 4.34 0.73
C HIS A 92 -6.48 5.71 0.29
N ASP A 93 -6.75 5.85 -0.99
CA ASP A 93 -7.55 6.94 -1.51
C ASP A 93 -9.02 6.76 -1.05
N GLU A 94 -9.60 7.81 -0.48
CA GLU A 94 -10.95 7.73 0.09
C GLU A 94 -12.06 8.07 -0.92
N SER A 95 -11.71 8.65 -2.06
CA SER A 95 -12.70 9.05 -3.06
C SER A 95 -13.43 7.86 -3.68
N CYS A 96 -12.82 6.71 -3.63
CA CYS A 96 -13.27 5.52 -4.32
C CYS A 96 -14.02 4.54 -3.41
N ALA A 97 -14.01 4.76 -2.11
CA ALA A 97 -14.84 4.01 -1.18
C ALA A 97 -16.33 4.19 -1.55
N GLY A 98 -16.92 3.16 -2.17
CA GLY A 98 -18.29 3.22 -2.68
C GLY A 98 -18.48 3.94 -4.02
N GLY A 99 -17.41 4.25 -4.77
CA GLY A 99 -17.48 4.80 -6.14
C GLY A 99 -17.92 6.26 -6.22
N ARG A 100 -17.83 7.04 -5.14
CA ARG A 100 -18.14 8.47 -5.11
C ARG A 100 -16.89 9.32 -4.91
N ARG A 101 -16.89 10.52 -5.44
CA ARG A 101 -15.89 11.54 -5.08
C ARG A 101 -16.22 12.16 -3.72
N LEU A 102 -15.16 12.61 -3.01
CA LEU A 102 -15.31 13.40 -1.80
C LEU A 102 -16.11 14.68 -2.08
N SER A 103 -16.95 15.10 -1.14
CA SER A 103 -17.53 16.44 -1.15
C SER A 103 -16.44 17.49 -0.87
N SER A 104 -16.68 18.75 -1.21
CA SER A 104 -15.71 19.84 -0.95
C SER A 104 -15.29 19.95 0.53
N ALA A 105 -16.18 19.63 1.46
CA ALA A 105 -15.87 19.63 2.89
C ALA A 105 -14.95 18.45 3.26
N GLU A 106 -15.21 17.26 2.70
CA GLU A 106 -14.36 16.09 2.89
C GLU A 106 -13.00 16.27 2.21
N GLU A 107 -12.94 16.90 1.02
CA GLU A 107 -11.67 17.25 0.36
C GLU A 107 -10.81 18.16 1.24
N ALA A 108 -11.40 19.20 1.80
CA ALA A 108 -10.67 20.12 2.69
C ALA A 108 -10.18 19.40 3.95
N GLN A 109 -11.02 18.56 4.55
CA GLN A 109 -10.64 17.76 5.72
C GLN A 109 -9.54 16.75 5.41
N PHE A 110 -9.63 16.05 4.26
CA PHE A 110 -8.58 15.12 3.82
C PHE A 110 -7.25 15.84 3.64
N GLU A 111 -7.25 16.97 2.92
CA GLU A 111 -6.04 17.76 2.66
C GLU A 111 -5.41 18.26 3.97
N GLU A 112 -6.18 18.81 4.89
CA GLU A 112 -5.70 19.26 6.20
C GLU A 112 -5.06 18.10 6.99
N ASN A 113 -5.75 16.96 7.07
CA ASN A 113 -5.29 15.80 7.82
C ASN A 113 -4.07 15.13 7.17
N LEU A 114 -4.03 15.05 5.84
CA LEU A 114 -2.88 14.57 5.08
C LEU A 114 -1.64 15.43 5.33
N LEU A 115 -1.78 16.74 5.27
CA LEU A 115 -0.68 17.67 5.55
C LEU A 115 -0.19 17.57 7.00
N ALA A 116 -1.11 17.47 7.96
CA ALA A 116 -0.77 17.27 9.36
C ALA A 116 0.03 15.98 9.60
N LEU A 117 -0.37 14.86 8.96
CA LEU A 117 0.34 13.59 9.07
C LEU A 117 1.68 13.62 8.35
N SER A 118 1.76 14.21 7.16
CA SER A 118 2.99 14.29 6.37
C SER A 118 4.09 15.13 7.03
N SER A 119 3.73 15.93 8.03
CA SER A 119 4.69 16.66 8.88
C SER A 119 5.35 15.75 9.96
N LEU A 120 4.77 14.60 10.23
CA LEU A 120 5.24 13.65 11.25
C LEU A 120 6.09 12.52 10.63
N CYS A 121 5.66 12.00 9.49
CA CYS A 121 6.35 10.93 8.75
C CYS A 121 5.99 10.97 7.26
N PRO A 122 6.72 10.28 6.38
CA PRO A 122 6.30 10.09 5.00
C PRO A 122 4.94 9.41 4.90
N ILE A 123 4.08 9.89 4.00
CA ILE A 123 2.77 9.30 3.71
C ILE A 123 2.72 8.91 2.23
N SER A 124 2.22 7.73 1.94
CA SER A 124 1.98 7.28 0.57
C SER A 124 0.48 7.02 0.37
N VAL A 125 -0.08 7.53 -0.72
CA VAL A 125 -1.51 7.40 -1.04
C VAL A 125 -1.67 6.33 -2.12
N GLU A 126 -2.42 5.29 -1.80
CA GLU A 126 -2.63 4.12 -2.62
C GLU A 126 -3.99 4.16 -3.34
N ASN A 127 -4.05 3.58 -4.54
CA ASN A 127 -5.32 3.29 -5.22
C ASN A 127 -6.03 2.11 -4.54
N ALA A 128 -7.17 2.37 -3.91
CA ALA A 128 -7.98 1.33 -3.29
C ALA A 128 -8.61 0.39 -4.36
N PHE A 129 -9.07 -0.78 -3.91
CA PHE A 129 -9.63 -1.85 -4.75
C PHE A 129 -10.71 -1.42 -5.76
N ASN A 130 -11.51 -0.40 -5.46
CA ASN A 130 -12.55 0.11 -6.35
C ASN A 130 -12.22 1.48 -6.93
N SER A 131 -10.94 1.80 -7.06
CA SER A 131 -10.48 3.13 -7.45
C SER A 131 -10.67 3.39 -8.94
N GLY A 132 -11.87 3.74 -9.34
CA GLY A 132 -12.15 4.18 -10.72
C GLY A 132 -11.50 5.51 -11.10
N ASP A 133 -10.92 6.25 -10.16
CA ASP A 133 -10.42 7.61 -10.39
C ASP A 133 -9.17 7.96 -9.54
N ALA A 134 -8.28 6.98 -9.34
CA ALA A 134 -7.04 7.16 -8.59
C ALA A 134 -6.19 8.33 -9.14
N THR A 135 -6.12 8.47 -10.47
CA THR A 135 -5.41 9.57 -11.12
C THR A 135 -5.92 10.92 -10.66
N TRP A 136 -7.25 11.12 -10.63
CA TRP A 136 -7.83 12.36 -10.14
C TRP A 136 -7.46 12.63 -8.68
N PHE A 137 -7.52 11.60 -7.83
CA PHE A 137 -7.20 11.74 -6.41
C PHE A 137 -5.74 12.16 -6.19
N TRP A 138 -4.80 11.51 -6.88
CA TRP A 138 -3.39 11.85 -6.80
C TRP A 138 -3.08 13.24 -7.38
N GLU A 139 -3.73 13.62 -8.48
CA GLU A 139 -3.61 14.97 -9.04
C GLU A 139 -4.08 16.02 -8.03
N ARG A 140 -5.18 15.76 -7.35
CA ARG A 140 -5.79 16.69 -6.39
C ARG A 140 -4.99 16.80 -5.09
N PHE A 141 -4.52 15.69 -4.54
CA PHE A 141 -3.98 15.66 -3.17
C PHE A 141 -2.47 15.39 -3.09
N VAL A 142 -1.85 14.78 -4.10
CA VAL A 142 -0.44 14.37 -4.01
C VAL A 142 0.49 15.27 -4.81
N VAL A 143 0.10 15.69 -6.02
CA VAL A 143 0.99 16.45 -6.92
C VAL A 143 1.52 17.72 -6.27
N HIS A 144 0.66 18.46 -5.58
CA HIS A 144 0.98 19.75 -4.94
C HIS A 144 1.36 19.62 -3.46
N ALA A 145 1.27 18.44 -2.88
CA ALA A 145 1.66 18.19 -1.50
C ALA A 145 3.19 18.24 -1.30
N PRO A 146 3.67 18.37 -0.05
CA PRO A 146 5.09 18.23 0.28
C PRO A 146 5.71 16.94 -0.29
N LYS A 147 7.04 16.92 -0.44
CA LYS A 147 7.77 15.73 -0.93
C LYS A 147 7.64 14.51 -0.02
N SER A 148 7.24 14.71 1.23
CA SER A 148 6.89 13.64 2.18
C SER A 148 5.59 12.91 1.84
N VAL A 149 4.78 13.41 0.88
CA VAL A 149 3.60 12.72 0.37
C VAL A 149 3.96 12.10 -0.98
N SER A 150 3.72 10.82 -1.14
CA SER A 150 4.04 10.02 -2.34
C SER A 150 2.84 9.18 -2.79
N ILE A 151 3.05 8.37 -3.81
CA ILE A 151 2.05 7.47 -4.38
C ILE A 151 2.49 6.02 -4.13
N THR A 152 1.55 5.19 -3.72
CA THR A 152 1.61 3.74 -3.82
C THR A 152 0.70 3.31 -4.98
N ILE A 153 1.25 2.54 -5.91
CA ILE A 153 0.44 1.92 -6.97
C ILE A 153 0.21 0.47 -6.57
N ASP A 154 -1.04 0.10 -6.34
CA ASP A 154 -1.42 -1.30 -6.28
C ASP A 154 -1.81 -1.76 -7.68
N ILE A 155 -0.91 -2.56 -8.29
CA ILE A 155 -1.08 -3.07 -9.65
C ILE A 155 -2.14 -4.18 -9.68
N GLY A 156 -2.21 -5.00 -8.65
CA GLY A 156 -3.22 -6.05 -8.54
C GLY A 156 -4.64 -5.47 -8.41
N HIS A 157 -4.81 -4.38 -7.66
CA HIS A 157 -6.08 -3.67 -7.55
C HIS A 157 -6.51 -3.04 -8.89
N LEU A 158 -5.58 -2.52 -9.69
CA LEU A 158 -5.93 -2.05 -11.05
C LEU A 158 -6.52 -3.19 -11.89
N GLU A 159 -5.85 -4.33 -11.97
CA GLU A 159 -6.34 -5.49 -12.71
C GLU A 159 -7.66 -6.05 -12.12
N SER A 160 -7.82 -6.03 -10.80
CA SER A 160 -9.05 -6.45 -10.13
C SER A 160 -10.24 -5.53 -10.42
N ALA A 161 -9.96 -4.25 -10.68
CA ALA A 161 -10.95 -3.26 -11.13
C ALA A 161 -11.18 -3.26 -12.65
N ASP A 162 -10.63 -4.24 -13.38
CA ASP A 162 -10.66 -4.33 -14.85
C ASP A 162 -10.00 -3.12 -15.55
N ILE A 163 -9.05 -2.47 -14.89
CA ILE A 163 -8.21 -1.42 -15.46
C ILE A 163 -6.96 -2.06 -16.05
N ASP A 164 -6.67 -1.80 -17.32
CA ASP A 164 -5.42 -2.22 -17.95
C ASP A 164 -4.23 -1.54 -17.27
N SER A 165 -3.56 -2.25 -16.37
CA SER A 165 -2.47 -1.73 -15.55
C SER A 165 -1.27 -1.29 -16.38
N ILE A 166 -0.99 -1.95 -17.50
CA ILE A 166 0.12 -1.59 -18.41
C ILE A 166 -0.18 -0.23 -19.04
N SER A 167 -1.34 -0.10 -19.69
CA SER A 167 -1.76 1.17 -20.30
C SER A 167 -1.90 2.29 -19.28
N PHE A 168 -2.38 1.99 -18.08
CA PHE A 168 -2.48 2.95 -16.99
C PHE A 168 -1.12 3.53 -16.63
N ILE A 169 -0.11 2.65 -16.45
CA ILE A 169 1.25 3.06 -16.09
C ILE A 169 1.92 3.79 -17.26
N GLU A 170 1.81 3.30 -18.49
CA GLU A 170 2.44 3.93 -19.67
C GLU A 170 1.89 5.33 -19.95
N ASN A 171 0.59 5.54 -19.71
CA ASN A 171 -0.07 6.83 -19.92
C ASN A 171 -0.07 7.75 -18.68
N MET A 172 0.44 7.28 -17.55
CA MET A 172 0.51 8.08 -16.32
C MET A 172 1.36 9.35 -16.57
N PRO A 173 0.87 10.55 -16.18
CA PRO A 173 1.65 11.79 -16.26
C PRO A 173 2.97 11.70 -15.49
N GLU A 174 4.06 12.25 -16.06
CA GLU A 174 5.39 12.22 -15.42
C GLU A 174 5.40 12.82 -14.01
N ARG A 175 4.59 13.84 -13.75
CA ARG A 175 4.44 14.43 -12.41
C ARG A 175 3.89 13.44 -11.38
N LEU A 176 3.07 12.46 -11.79
CA LEU A 176 2.60 11.38 -10.93
C LEU A 176 3.62 10.25 -10.84
N ALA A 177 4.16 9.79 -11.98
CA ALA A 177 5.20 8.76 -12.01
C ALA A 177 6.40 9.13 -11.12
N GLY A 178 6.81 10.39 -11.14
CA GLY A 178 7.88 10.90 -10.27
C GLY A 178 7.58 10.84 -8.78
N ARG A 179 6.30 10.78 -8.38
CA ARG A 179 5.85 10.67 -6.98
C ARG A 179 5.70 9.23 -6.49
N VAL A 180 5.77 8.22 -7.35
CA VAL A 180 5.63 6.82 -6.95
C VAL A 180 6.81 6.42 -6.08
N SER A 181 6.54 5.87 -4.89
CA SER A 181 7.52 5.35 -3.96
C SER A 181 7.32 3.86 -3.71
N PHE A 182 6.08 3.43 -3.55
CA PHE A 182 5.74 2.04 -3.29
C PHE A 182 4.92 1.46 -4.45
N VAL A 183 5.01 0.13 -4.57
CA VAL A 183 4.20 -0.66 -5.48
C VAL A 183 3.72 -1.88 -4.73
N HIS A 184 2.41 -2.10 -4.67
CA HIS A 184 1.85 -3.35 -4.21
C HIS A 184 1.69 -4.31 -5.37
N MET A 185 2.06 -5.56 -5.13
CA MET A 185 2.07 -6.62 -6.14
C MET A 185 1.37 -7.85 -5.63
N HIS A 186 0.33 -8.22 -6.33
CA HIS A 186 -0.36 -9.49 -6.22
C HIS A 186 -1.05 -9.78 -7.55
N HIS A 187 -1.39 -11.05 -7.79
CA HIS A 187 -2.08 -11.45 -9.01
C HIS A 187 -3.59 -11.55 -8.78
N LYS A 188 -4.39 -11.17 -9.78
CA LYS A 188 -5.83 -11.39 -9.83
C LYS A 188 -6.10 -12.88 -10.06
N ALA A 189 -6.68 -13.57 -9.06
CA ALA A 189 -7.04 -14.97 -9.21
C ALA A 189 -8.22 -15.17 -10.19
N GLU A 190 -8.23 -16.30 -10.88
CA GLU A 190 -9.41 -16.73 -11.63
C GLU A 190 -10.58 -17.05 -10.69
N GLU A 191 -11.81 -16.74 -11.10
CA GLU A 191 -13.04 -16.93 -10.30
C GLU A 191 -13.25 -18.36 -9.76
N ARG A 192 -12.68 -19.37 -10.43
CA ARG A 192 -12.78 -20.78 -10.00
C ARG A 192 -12.32 -21.05 -8.56
N TYR A 193 -11.53 -20.14 -7.97
CA TYR A 193 -11.00 -20.30 -6.60
C TYR A 193 -11.74 -19.47 -5.57
N GLY A 194 -12.69 -18.65 -5.99
CA GLY A 194 -13.47 -17.76 -5.09
C GLY A 194 -12.66 -16.58 -4.53
N ILE A 195 -11.39 -16.42 -4.91
CA ILE A 195 -10.51 -15.31 -4.53
C ILE A 195 -10.23 -14.51 -5.78
N LYS A 196 -10.36 -13.19 -5.72
CA LYS A 196 -10.18 -12.31 -6.89
C LYS A 196 -8.83 -11.60 -6.92
N ASP A 197 -8.15 -11.50 -5.79
CA ASP A 197 -6.89 -10.78 -5.61
C ASP A 197 -5.95 -11.45 -4.61
N HIS A 198 -4.82 -10.82 -4.32
CA HIS A 198 -3.78 -11.30 -3.39
C HIS A 198 -3.21 -12.70 -3.70
N TRP A 199 -3.27 -13.10 -4.97
CA TRP A 199 -2.73 -14.38 -5.44
C TRP A 199 -1.23 -14.27 -5.75
N PRO A 200 -0.45 -15.36 -5.67
CA PRO A 200 0.95 -15.37 -6.08
C PRO A 200 1.13 -14.97 -7.53
N LEU A 201 2.22 -14.26 -7.81
CA LEU A 201 2.59 -13.85 -9.16
C LEU A 201 2.95 -15.08 -10.02
N THR A 202 2.65 -14.98 -11.31
CA THR A 202 3.06 -15.95 -12.33
C THR A 202 3.92 -15.26 -13.39
N PRO A 203 4.81 -16.00 -14.12
CA PRO A 203 5.71 -15.37 -15.09
C PRO A 203 5.00 -14.54 -16.17
N ASP A 204 3.80 -14.98 -16.56
CA ASP A 204 3.02 -14.39 -17.65
C ASP A 204 1.91 -13.44 -17.16
N CYS A 205 1.84 -13.14 -15.85
CA CYS A 205 0.81 -12.26 -15.34
C CYS A 205 1.05 -10.81 -15.78
N ARG A 206 -0.05 -10.09 -16.00
CA ARG A 206 -0.03 -8.70 -16.49
C ARG A 206 0.65 -7.76 -15.51
N GLU A 207 0.54 -8.02 -14.23
CA GLU A 207 1.13 -7.24 -13.16
C GLU A 207 2.65 -7.19 -13.26
N ILE A 208 3.31 -8.28 -13.68
CA ILE A 208 4.76 -8.31 -13.96
C ILE A 208 5.10 -7.40 -15.15
N ALA A 209 4.29 -7.42 -16.21
CA ALA A 209 4.51 -6.54 -17.37
C ALA A 209 4.30 -5.06 -17.02
N ALA A 210 3.29 -4.76 -16.20
CA ALA A 210 3.02 -3.43 -15.69
C ALA A 210 4.16 -2.90 -14.81
N LEU A 211 4.70 -3.73 -13.90
CA LEU A 211 5.86 -3.37 -13.09
C LEU A 211 7.09 -3.09 -13.97
N ARG A 212 7.34 -3.90 -15.01
CA ARG A 212 8.43 -3.63 -15.99
C ARG A 212 8.27 -2.28 -16.68
N ALA A 213 7.03 -1.89 -17.04
CA ALA A 213 6.77 -0.56 -17.60
C ALA A 213 7.09 0.56 -16.59
N LEU A 214 6.72 0.37 -15.33
CA LEU A 214 6.98 1.36 -14.28
C LEU A 214 8.49 1.50 -13.96
N ILE A 215 9.22 0.40 -13.90
CA ILE A 215 10.69 0.39 -13.64
C ILE A 215 11.44 1.21 -14.71
N LYS A 216 10.99 1.21 -15.97
CA LYS A 216 11.58 2.03 -17.03
C LYS A 216 11.38 3.54 -16.81
N ARG A 217 10.35 3.91 -16.05
CA ARG A 217 9.97 5.31 -15.78
C ARG A 217 10.49 5.83 -14.46
N LYS A 218 10.69 4.94 -13.47
CA LYS A 218 11.01 5.33 -12.09
C LYS A 218 12.01 4.37 -11.46
N ASN A 219 13.13 4.94 -10.99
CA ASN A 219 14.12 4.21 -10.19
C ASN A 219 13.78 4.26 -8.69
N GLY A 220 14.36 3.35 -7.92
CA GLY A 220 14.28 3.36 -6.44
C GLY A 220 12.91 2.95 -5.88
N LEU A 221 12.12 2.17 -6.62
CA LEU A 221 10.84 1.65 -6.17
C LEU A 221 11.00 0.67 -5.02
N GLN A 222 10.08 0.75 -4.07
CA GLN A 222 9.87 -0.22 -2.99
C GLN A 222 8.65 -1.07 -3.36
N VAL A 223 8.87 -2.35 -3.62
CA VAL A 223 7.84 -3.28 -4.12
C VAL A 223 7.44 -4.22 -2.99
N ILE A 224 6.19 -4.20 -2.60
CA ILE A 224 5.63 -5.04 -1.53
C ILE A 224 4.78 -6.13 -2.15
N LEU A 225 5.09 -7.38 -1.80
CA LEU A 225 4.23 -8.51 -2.10
C LEU A 225 3.10 -8.59 -1.08
N GLU A 226 1.87 -8.35 -1.51
CA GLU A 226 0.66 -8.48 -0.70
C GLU A 226 -0.07 -9.78 -1.04
N LEU A 227 0.46 -10.90 -0.60
CA LEU A 227 -0.06 -12.22 -0.96
C LEU A 227 -0.77 -12.90 0.21
N ASP A 228 -1.89 -13.55 -0.09
CA ASP A 228 -2.55 -14.56 0.75
C ASP A 228 -2.07 -15.95 0.31
N ALA A 229 -0.76 -16.17 0.33
CA ALA A 229 -0.11 -17.31 -0.30
C ALA A 229 0.56 -18.24 0.72
N THR A 230 0.74 -19.47 0.30
CA THR A 230 1.66 -20.41 0.96
C THR A 230 3.10 -19.91 0.85
N GLU A 231 3.99 -20.40 1.71
CA GLU A 231 5.43 -20.08 1.66
C GLU A 231 6.03 -20.31 0.27
N ALA A 232 5.63 -21.39 -0.42
CA ALA A 232 6.08 -21.69 -1.78
C ALA A 232 5.63 -20.64 -2.80
N GLY A 233 4.39 -20.17 -2.72
CA GLY A 233 3.87 -19.11 -3.59
C GLY A 233 4.58 -17.78 -3.37
N MET A 234 4.88 -17.45 -2.12
CA MET A 234 5.67 -16.25 -1.78
C MET A 234 7.09 -16.38 -2.35
N GLY A 235 7.76 -17.50 -2.15
CA GLY A 235 9.10 -17.76 -2.68
C GLY A 235 9.18 -17.60 -4.19
N THR A 236 8.25 -18.19 -4.94
CA THR A 236 8.16 -18.02 -6.40
C THR A 236 7.99 -16.56 -6.81
N SER A 237 7.10 -15.83 -6.14
CA SER A 237 6.87 -14.41 -6.43
C SER A 237 8.10 -13.55 -6.16
N ILE A 238 8.84 -13.83 -5.09
CA ILE A 238 10.12 -13.15 -4.79
C ILE A 238 11.14 -13.38 -5.91
N GLU A 239 11.31 -14.62 -6.38
CA GLU A 239 12.28 -14.91 -7.44
C GLU A 239 11.90 -14.22 -8.75
N LEU A 240 10.61 -14.21 -9.13
CA LEU A 240 10.14 -13.46 -10.30
C LEU A 240 10.45 -11.96 -10.21
N LEU A 241 10.30 -11.34 -9.04
CA LEU A 241 10.64 -9.94 -8.85
C LEU A 241 12.16 -9.68 -8.89
N LYS A 242 12.98 -10.62 -8.40
CA LYS A 242 14.43 -10.51 -8.48
C LYS A 242 14.95 -10.50 -9.92
N GLU A 243 14.30 -11.25 -10.82
CA GLU A 243 14.64 -11.27 -12.24
C GLU A 243 14.40 -9.92 -12.95
N LEU A 244 13.67 -8.99 -12.32
CA LEU A 244 13.40 -7.65 -12.85
C LEU A 244 14.44 -6.60 -12.40
N GLN A 245 15.37 -6.95 -11.51
CA GLN A 245 16.41 -6.06 -11.02
C GLN A 245 17.58 -5.98 -11.99
#